data_ebff95da0232a17d9ee64a0093d8c767
#
_entry.id   ebff95da0232a17d9ee64a0093d8c767
#
_cell.length_a   1.000
_cell.length_b   1.000
_cell.length_c   1.000
_cell.angle_alpha   90.00
_cell.angle_beta   90.00
_cell.angle_gamma   90.00
#
_symmetry.space_group_name_H-M   'P 1'
#
loop_
_entity.id
_entity.type
_entity.pdbx_description
1 polymer ?
#
loop_
_entity_poly.entity_id
_entity_poly.type
_entity_poly.pdbx_seq_one_letter_code
_entity_poly.pdbx_strand_id
1 'polypeptide(L)'
;MLLLLVLPAILTTGCKKILDQPVLGQYESGNFFTNDANATLAINAAYAPLAFTDGASNAIWVLGDLASDDAIKGSSDGDQSDFLSVQNFTINPTNSAVEAVWKLYYDGVFKCNVVTDGLGGTAAGVSAGVKADVLGQAEFLRAYYYFNLTGAYGKIPLHLKVETPQELQSAALPQAQIYAQIEKDLTAAAAVLPVTRTGADVGRATKGAALA
;
A
#
# COMPACT_ATOMS: atom_id res chain seq x y z
N MET A 1 -23.82 57.44 20.51
CA MET A 1 -23.19 56.97 19.27
C MET A 1 -21.95 56.06 19.48
N LEU A 2 -21.36 56.07 20.64
CA LEU A 2 -20.15 55.21 20.99
C LEU A 2 -20.54 53.77 21.31
N LEU A 3 -21.73 53.49 21.80
CA LEU A 3 -22.17 52.15 22.24
C LEU A 3 -22.53 51.22 21.05
N LEU A 4 -22.83 51.74 19.90
CA LEU A 4 -23.19 50.97 18.69
C LEU A 4 -21.95 50.44 17.92
N LEU A 5 -20.76 50.93 18.19
CA LEU A 5 -19.51 50.48 17.55
C LEU A 5 -18.77 49.38 18.29
N VAL A 6 -19.13 49.10 19.54
CA VAL A 6 -18.52 48.04 20.36
C VAL A 6 -19.19 46.69 20.15
N LEU A 7 -20.45 46.65 19.74
CA LEU A 7 -21.21 45.40 19.58
C LEU A 7 -20.71 44.47 18.45
N PRO A 8 -20.25 44.97 17.27
CA PRO A 8 -19.74 44.10 16.21
C PRO A 8 -18.32 43.52 16.50
N ALA A 9 -17.54 44.10 17.43
CA ALA A 9 -16.20 43.65 17.75
C ALA A 9 -16.20 42.37 18.63
N ILE A 10 -17.31 42.08 19.33
CA ILE A 10 -17.43 40.91 20.22
C ILE A 10 -17.84 39.64 19.44
N LEU A 11 -18.35 39.79 18.22
CA LEU A 11 -18.81 38.67 17.40
C LEU A 11 -17.71 38.00 16.55
N THR A 12 -16.47 38.49 16.59
CA THR A 12 -15.36 37.95 15.78
C THR A 12 -14.43 37.00 16.54
N THR A 13 -14.63 36.77 17.83
CA THR A 13 -13.88 35.76 18.58
C THR A 13 -14.55 34.40 18.49
N GLY A 14 -14.58 33.83 17.30
CA GLY A 14 -14.95 32.43 17.09
C GLY A 14 -13.87 31.54 17.68
N CYS A 15 -14.22 30.72 18.68
CA CYS A 15 -13.32 29.70 19.22
C CYS A 15 -13.07 28.62 18.15
N LYS A 16 -11.95 28.70 17.43
CA LYS A 16 -11.51 27.66 16.47
C LYS A 16 -11.48 26.27 17.11
N LYS A 17 -11.18 26.15 18.39
CA LYS A 17 -11.12 24.89 19.14
C LYS A 17 -12.43 24.11 19.24
N ILE A 18 -13.60 24.74 19.06
CA ILE A 18 -14.90 24.04 19.10
C ILE A 18 -15.21 23.38 17.74
N LEU A 19 -14.62 23.88 16.65
CA LEU A 19 -14.81 23.33 15.30
C LEU A 19 -13.81 22.23 14.97
N ASP A 20 -12.66 22.19 15.63
CA ASP A 20 -11.64 21.14 15.51
C ASP A 20 -11.95 20.00 16.52
N GLN A 21 -13.09 19.37 16.40
CA GLN A 21 -13.38 18.14 17.16
C GLN A 21 -12.64 16.97 16.49
N PRO A 22 -11.79 16.24 17.24
CA PRO A 22 -11.24 15.00 16.72
C PRO A 22 -12.39 14.05 16.37
N VAL A 23 -12.29 13.40 15.22
CA VAL A 23 -13.32 12.44 14.77
C VAL A 23 -13.34 11.28 15.76
N LEU A 24 -14.35 11.23 16.64
CA LEU A 24 -14.47 10.18 17.63
C LEU A 24 -14.74 8.84 16.93
N GLY A 25 -13.95 7.83 17.27
CA GLY A 25 -14.11 6.46 16.76
C GLY A 25 -13.42 6.17 15.43
N GLN A 26 -12.65 7.11 14.86
CA GLN A 26 -11.74 6.85 13.75
C GLN A 26 -10.29 7.00 14.21
N TYR A 27 -9.42 6.14 13.70
CA TYR A 27 -8.00 6.26 13.91
C TYR A 27 -7.45 7.34 12.97
N GLU A 28 -6.91 8.43 13.55
CA GLU A 28 -6.11 9.38 12.80
C GLU A 28 -4.67 8.84 12.66
N SER A 29 -4.05 9.06 11.51
CA SER A 29 -2.68 8.59 11.23
C SER A 29 -1.66 9.00 12.30
N GLY A 30 -1.85 10.16 12.95
CA GLY A 30 -0.99 10.66 14.03
C GLY A 30 -1.11 9.91 15.36
N ASN A 31 -2.21 9.17 15.60
CA ASN A 31 -2.52 8.52 16.87
C ASN A 31 -2.69 6.99 16.74
N PHE A 32 -2.42 6.43 15.56
CA PHE A 32 -2.67 5.01 15.34
C PHE A 32 -1.59 4.11 15.96
N PHE A 33 -0.31 4.43 15.75
CA PHE A 33 0.83 3.60 16.18
C PHE A 33 1.20 3.82 17.65
N THR A 34 0.27 3.56 18.56
CA THR A 34 0.40 3.79 20.01
C THR A 34 0.64 2.53 20.83
N ASN A 35 0.55 1.35 20.21
CA ASN A 35 0.76 0.05 20.85
C ASN A 35 1.05 -1.04 19.82
N ASP A 36 1.51 -2.21 20.28
CA ASP A 36 1.87 -3.37 19.44
C ASP A 36 0.69 -3.91 18.63
N ALA A 37 -0.51 -3.90 19.21
CA ALA A 37 -1.71 -4.40 18.54
C ALA A 37 -2.05 -3.54 17.29
N ASN A 38 -1.98 -2.23 17.40
CA ASN A 38 -2.23 -1.33 16.28
C ASN A 38 -1.16 -1.49 15.18
N ALA A 39 0.11 -1.64 15.55
CA ALA A 39 1.18 -1.92 14.59
C ALA A 39 0.92 -3.24 13.84
N THR A 40 0.46 -4.28 14.56
CA THR A 40 0.08 -5.56 13.96
C THR A 40 -1.15 -5.43 13.04
N LEU A 41 -2.15 -4.63 13.40
CA LEU A 41 -3.30 -4.37 12.54
C LEU A 41 -2.89 -3.66 11.24
N ALA A 42 -1.98 -2.68 11.32
CA ALA A 42 -1.48 -1.97 10.13
C ALA A 42 -0.77 -2.92 9.15
N ILE A 43 0.12 -3.78 9.66
CA ILE A 43 0.82 -4.72 8.76
C ILE A 43 -0.14 -5.78 8.21
N ASN A 44 -1.16 -6.21 8.96
CA ASN A 44 -2.20 -7.10 8.42
C ASN A 44 -2.94 -6.45 7.24
N ALA A 45 -3.24 -5.15 7.33
CA ALA A 45 -3.82 -4.41 6.22
C ALA A 45 -2.90 -4.38 5.00
N ALA A 46 -1.57 -4.32 5.19
CA ALA A 46 -0.62 -4.37 4.09
C ALA A 46 -0.52 -5.76 3.41
N TYR A 47 -0.85 -6.85 4.13
CA TYR A 47 -1.00 -8.18 3.52
C TYR A 47 -2.31 -8.37 2.76
N ALA A 48 -3.36 -7.58 3.04
CA ALA A 48 -4.69 -7.79 2.48
C ALA A 48 -4.74 -7.83 0.95
N PRO A 49 -3.96 -7.03 0.18
CA PRO A 49 -3.91 -7.14 -1.27
C PRO A 49 -3.41 -8.50 -1.81
N LEU A 50 -2.77 -9.32 -0.99
CA LEU A 50 -2.35 -10.68 -1.34
C LEU A 50 -3.47 -11.71 -1.13
N ALA A 51 -4.53 -11.34 -0.43
CA ALA A 51 -5.69 -12.21 -0.24
C ALA A 51 -6.62 -12.08 -1.45
N PHE A 52 -6.80 -13.15 -2.20
CA PHE A 52 -7.67 -13.22 -3.38
C PHE A 52 -9.15 -13.21 -2.98
N THR A 53 -9.66 -12.09 -2.47
CA THR A 53 -10.99 -11.99 -1.88
C THR A 53 -12.08 -11.59 -2.85
N ASP A 54 -11.73 -11.08 -4.05
CA ASP A 54 -12.67 -10.74 -5.11
C ASP A 54 -12.10 -11.07 -6.50
N GLY A 55 -12.95 -11.17 -7.51
CA GLY A 55 -12.56 -11.55 -8.86
C GLY A 55 -11.63 -10.55 -9.57
N ALA A 56 -11.52 -9.32 -9.05
CA ALA A 56 -10.62 -8.28 -9.59
C ALA A 56 -9.18 -8.44 -9.04
N SER A 57 -9.00 -9.15 -7.92
CA SER A 57 -7.72 -9.31 -7.25
C SER A 57 -6.87 -10.49 -7.75
N ASN A 58 -7.28 -11.15 -8.82
CA ASN A 58 -6.51 -12.25 -9.42
C ASN A 58 -5.33 -11.76 -10.27
N ALA A 59 -4.48 -10.89 -9.68
CA ALA A 59 -3.34 -10.31 -10.38
C ALA A 59 -2.41 -11.37 -10.98
N ILE A 60 -2.15 -12.46 -10.26
CA ILE A 60 -1.33 -13.57 -10.72
C ILE A 60 -1.98 -14.26 -11.92
N TRP A 61 -3.29 -14.51 -11.87
CA TRP A 61 -4.01 -15.13 -12.98
C TRP A 61 -4.05 -14.22 -14.22
N VAL A 62 -4.32 -12.93 -14.06
CA VAL A 62 -4.37 -11.98 -15.20
C VAL A 62 -3.01 -11.80 -15.85
N LEU A 63 -1.97 -11.57 -15.06
CA LEU A 63 -0.63 -11.24 -15.56
C LEU A 63 0.26 -12.46 -15.79
N GLY A 64 0.00 -13.57 -15.10
CA GLY A 64 0.71 -14.83 -15.28
C GLY A 64 0.01 -15.71 -16.29
N ASP A 65 -1.05 -16.39 -15.85
CA ASP A 65 -1.66 -17.46 -16.62
C ASP A 65 -2.36 -16.95 -17.90
N LEU A 66 -3.18 -15.91 -17.79
CA LEU A 66 -3.97 -15.40 -18.93
C LEU A 66 -3.12 -14.63 -19.94
N ALA A 67 -2.06 -13.94 -19.48
CA ALA A 67 -1.10 -13.27 -20.34
C ALA A 67 0.01 -14.21 -20.84
N SER A 68 -0.26 -15.51 -20.92
CA SER A 68 0.65 -16.54 -21.41
C SER A 68 -0.08 -17.45 -22.41
N ASP A 69 0.59 -18.48 -22.88
CA ASP A 69 0.02 -19.56 -23.70
C ASP A 69 -0.53 -20.75 -22.88
N ASP A 70 -0.41 -20.68 -21.54
CA ASP A 70 -0.82 -21.77 -20.64
C ASP A 70 -2.31 -21.76 -20.30
N ALA A 71 -3.00 -20.63 -20.45
CA ALA A 71 -4.41 -20.48 -20.11
C ALA A 71 -5.20 -19.67 -21.13
N ILE A 72 -6.49 -19.97 -21.21
CA ILE A 72 -7.47 -19.20 -21.99
C ILE A 72 -8.57 -18.66 -21.06
N LYS A 73 -9.21 -17.59 -21.48
CA LYS A 73 -10.31 -16.96 -20.74
C LYS A 73 -11.44 -17.94 -20.37
N GLY A 74 -11.67 -18.96 -21.19
CA GLY A 74 -12.69 -19.97 -20.96
C GLY A 74 -14.08 -19.48 -21.33
N SER A 75 -14.95 -19.16 -20.63
CA SER A 75 -16.23 -18.47 -20.73
C SER A 75 -16.87 -18.35 -22.15
N SER A 76 -17.99 -17.66 -22.26
CA SER A 76 -18.70 -17.50 -23.55
C SER A 76 -18.03 -16.43 -24.43
N ASP A 77 -18.15 -16.56 -25.75
CA ASP A 77 -17.76 -15.54 -26.70
C ASP A 77 -18.51 -14.24 -26.41
N GLY A 78 -17.76 -13.14 -26.30
CA GLY A 78 -18.30 -11.79 -26.09
C GLY A 78 -18.46 -11.36 -24.63
N ASP A 79 -18.30 -12.24 -23.65
CA ASP A 79 -18.19 -11.81 -22.24
C ASP A 79 -16.76 -11.44 -21.88
N GLN A 80 -16.58 -10.68 -20.80
CA GLN A 80 -15.27 -10.32 -20.23
C GLN A 80 -14.22 -9.93 -21.28
N SER A 81 -14.58 -9.03 -22.19
CA SER A 81 -13.74 -8.60 -23.32
C SER A 81 -12.35 -8.10 -22.91
N ASP A 82 -12.22 -7.51 -21.69
CA ASP A 82 -10.95 -7.03 -21.16
C ASP A 82 -9.99 -8.19 -20.85
N PHE A 83 -10.49 -9.29 -20.29
CA PHE A 83 -9.68 -10.50 -20.10
C PHE A 83 -9.30 -11.14 -21.44
N LEU A 84 -10.23 -11.19 -22.40
CA LEU A 84 -9.92 -11.68 -23.75
C LEU A 84 -8.82 -10.86 -24.43
N SER A 85 -8.82 -9.54 -24.24
CA SER A 85 -7.77 -8.67 -24.80
C SER A 85 -6.41 -8.90 -24.14
N VAL A 86 -6.36 -9.28 -22.84
CA VAL A 86 -5.11 -9.70 -22.17
C VAL A 86 -4.59 -10.99 -22.80
N GLN A 87 -5.44 -12.01 -22.92
CA GLN A 87 -5.11 -13.28 -23.57
C GLN A 87 -4.56 -13.09 -24.99
N ASN A 88 -5.18 -12.21 -25.78
CA ASN A 88 -4.82 -11.99 -27.17
C ASN A 88 -3.72 -10.93 -27.37
N PHE A 89 -3.15 -10.38 -26.30
CA PHE A 89 -2.16 -9.29 -26.33
C PHE A 89 -2.65 -8.05 -27.11
N THR A 90 -3.97 -7.78 -27.09
CA THR A 90 -4.62 -6.62 -27.76
C THR A 90 -5.08 -5.60 -26.72
N ILE A 91 -4.32 -5.47 -25.62
CA ILE A 91 -4.62 -4.60 -24.49
C ILE A 91 -4.65 -3.13 -24.94
N ASN A 92 -5.68 -2.41 -24.50
CA ASN A 92 -5.76 -0.97 -24.67
C ASN A 92 -5.60 -0.24 -23.31
N PRO A 93 -5.33 1.06 -23.30
CA PRO A 93 -5.09 1.81 -22.06
C PRO A 93 -6.29 1.88 -21.09
N THR A 94 -7.49 1.54 -21.54
CA THR A 94 -8.72 1.55 -20.72
C THR A 94 -9.13 0.15 -20.26
N ASN A 95 -8.25 -0.85 -20.39
CA ASN A 95 -8.52 -2.21 -19.97
C ASN A 95 -8.69 -2.32 -18.45
N SER A 96 -9.89 -2.69 -18.00
CA SER A 96 -10.23 -2.72 -16.58
C SER A 96 -9.51 -3.82 -15.79
N ALA A 97 -9.18 -4.96 -16.43
CA ALA A 97 -8.46 -6.05 -15.79
C ALA A 97 -7.01 -5.64 -15.45
N VAL A 98 -6.34 -4.94 -16.38
CA VAL A 98 -4.99 -4.41 -16.18
C VAL A 98 -5.00 -3.25 -15.16
N GLU A 99 -6.00 -2.36 -15.24
CA GLU A 99 -6.17 -1.28 -14.25
C GLU A 99 -6.39 -1.83 -12.83
N ALA A 100 -7.18 -2.89 -12.69
CA ALA A 100 -7.43 -3.52 -11.39
C ALA A 100 -6.14 -4.03 -10.73
N VAL A 101 -5.25 -4.64 -11.50
CA VAL A 101 -3.94 -5.10 -11.02
C VAL A 101 -3.06 -3.93 -10.57
N TRP A 102 -3.02 -2.85 -11.35
CA TRP A 102 -2.32 -1.62 -10.98
C TRP A 102 -2.81 -1.08 -9.64
N LYS A 103 -4.12 -0.90 -9.51
CA LYS A 103 -4.74 -0.39 -8.27
C LYS A 103 -4.45 -1.29 -7.07
N LEU A 104 -4.55 -2.60 -7.24
CA LEU A 104 -4.30 -3.58 -6.18
C LEU A 104 -2.88 -3.44 -5.62
N TYR A 105 -1.88 -3.42 -6.48
CA TYR A 105 -0.50 -3.37 -6.01
C TYR A 105 -0.11 -1.99 -5.47
N TYR A 106 -0.61 -0.90 -6.04
CA TYR A 106 -0.39 0.43 -5.45
C TYR A 106 -1.15 0.66 -4.14
N ASP A 107 -2.31 0.03 -3.92
CA ASP A 107 -2.96 -0.04 -2.61
C ASP A 107 -2.05 -0.75 -1.59
N GLY A 108 -1.41 -1.83 -2.00
CA GLY A 108 -0.39 -2.51 -1.19
C GLY A 108 0.79 -1.63 -0.84
N VAL A 109 1.37 -0.92 -1.82
CA VAL A 109 2.45 0.05 -1.62
C VAL A 109 2.02 1.14 -0.64
N PHE A 110 0.84 1.72 -0.82
CA PHE A 110 0.31 2.75 0.08
C PHE A 110 0.22 2.25 1.52
N LYS A 111 -0.33 1.06 1.74
CA LYS A 111 -0.45 0.45 3.07
C LYS A 111 0.92 0.17 3.71
N CYS A 112 1.91 -0.26 2.93
CA CYS A 112 3.28 -0.39 3.39
C CYS A 112 3.87 0.96 3.81
N ASN A 113 3.63 2.01 3.01
CA ASN A 113 4.09 3.37 3.33
C ASN A 113 3.43 3.91 4.61
N VAL A 114 2.14 3.63 4.84
CA VAL A 114 1.48 3.97 6.11
C VAL A 114 2.19 3.33 7.31
N VAL A 115 2.63 2.07 7.17
CA VAL A 115 3.38 1.39 8.22
C VAL A 115 4.78 2.01 8.42
N THR A 116 5.52 2.21 7.33
CA THR A 116 6.90 2.73 7.41
C THR A 116 6.94 4.16 7.93
N ASP A 117 6.02 5.03 7.52
CA ASP A 117 5.92 6.40 7.99
C ASP A 117 5.46 6.45 9.45
N GLY A 118 4.43 5.67 9.80
CA GLY A 118 3.87 5.64 11.15
C GLY A 118 4.85 5.10 12.20
N LEU A 119 5.65 4.09 11.84
CA LEU A 119 6.66 3.51 12.72
C LEU A 119 8.05 4.16 12.59
N GLY A 120 8.33 4.87 11.50
CA GLY A 120 9.60 5.55 11.25
C GLY A 120 9.90 6.66 12.27
N GLY A 121 8.86 7.29 12.84
CA GLY A 121 8.94 8.31 13.86
C GLY A 121 9.01 7.75 15.30
N THR A 122 8.64 8.61 16.26
CA THR A 122 8.50 8.24 17.69
C THR A 122 7.17 7.51 17.94
N ALA A 123 7.03 6.27 17.48
CA ALA A 123 5.93 5.40 17.88
C ALA A 123 6.16 4.91 19.33
N ALA A 124 5.99 5.81 20.29
CA ALA A 124 6.42 5.65 21.69
C ALA A 124 5.74 4.49 22.44
N GLY A 125 4.63 3.96 21.93
CA GLY A 125 3.90 2.85 22.54
C GLY A 125 4.14 1.49 21.91
N VAL A 126 4.92 1.40 20.82
CA VAL A 126 5.24 0.15 20.14
C VAL A 126 6.57 -0.39 20.63
N SER A 127 6.61 -1.66 21.06
CA SER A 127 7.83 -2.31 21.53
C SER A 127 8.87 -2.43 20.39
N ALA A 128 10.16 -2.34 20.71
CA ALA A 128 11.24 -2.34 19.73
C ALA A 128 11.24 -3.61 18.86
N GLY A 129 10.92 -4.78 19.42
CA GLY A 129 10.85 -6.04 18.70
C GLY A 129 9.70 -6.06 17.68
N VAL A 130 8.49 -5.64 18.07
CA VAL A 130 7.33 -5.54 17.17
C VAL A 130 7.58 -4.48 16.10
N LYS A 131 8.14 -3.33 16.48
CA LYS A 131 8.49 -2.27 15.53
C LYS A 131 9.44 -2.79 14.44
N ALA A 132 10.54 -3.45 14.82
CA ALA A 132 11.51 -3.97 13.87
C ALA A 132 10.89 -5.04 12.94
N ASP A 133 10.12 -5.96 13.50
CA ASP A 133 9.46 -7.02 12.74
C ASP A 133 8.42 -6.47 11.76
N VAL A 134 7.56 -5.55 12.21
CA VAL A 134 6.51 -4.95 11.38
C VAL A 134 7.11 -4.08 10.27
N LEU A 135 8.18 -3.32 10.54
CA LEU A 135 8.91 -2.57 9.51
C LEU A 135 9.52 -3.50 8.47
N GLY A 136 10.19 -4.58 8.89
CA GLY A 136 10.76 -5.55 7.95
C GLY A 136 9.71 -6.24 7.09
N GLN A 137 8.53 -6.53 7.64
CA GLN A 137 7.42 -7.07 6.85
C GLN A 137 6.89 -6.04 5.84
N ALA A 138 6.76 -4.77 6.22
CA ALA A 138 6.30 -3.71 5.32
C ALA A 138 7.28 -3.46 4.16
N GLU A 139 8.58 -3.45 4.45
CA GLU A 139 9.64 -3.33 3.42
C GLU A 139 9.62 -4.52 2.47
N PHE A 140 9.51 -5.75 2.98
CA PHE A 140 9.37 -6.95 2.15
C PHE A 140 8.14 -6.87 1.23
N LEU A 141 6.97 -6.52 1.77
CA LEU A 141 5.74 -6.42 0.99
C LEU A 141 5.81 -5.31 -0.05
N ARG A 142 6.39 -4.15 0.29
CA ARG A 142 6.57 -3.05 -0.67
C ARG A 142 7.47 -3.46 -1.82
N ALA A 143 8.56 -4.15 -1.54
CA ALA A 143 9.44 -4.72 -2.57
C ALA A 143 8.68 -5.71 -3.47
N TYR A 144 7.87 -6.60 -2.89
CA TYR A 144 7.05 -7.56 -3.63
C TYR A 144 6.04 -6.86 -4.55
N TYR A 145 5.35 -5.82 -4.07
CA TYR A 145 4.41 -5.07 -4.88
C TYR A 145 5.10 -4.33 -6.03
N TYR A 146 6.24 -3.69 -5.77
CA TYR A 146 7.02 -3.03 -6.81
C TYR A 146 7.63 -4.00 -7.82
N PHE A 147 8.03 -5.18 -7.39
CA PHE A 147 8.52 -6.24 -8.29
C PHE A 147 7.44 -6.63 -9.31
N ASN A 148 6.21 -6.87 -8.84
CA ASN A 148 5.09 -7.21 -9.73
C ASN A 148 4.69 -6.01 -10.62
N LEU A 149 4.62 -4.80 -10.07
CA LEU A 149 4.31 -3.59 -10.84
C LEU A 149 5.32 -3.35 -11.96
N THR A 150 6.62 -3.36 -11.66
CA THR A 150 7.63 -3.09 -12.69
C THR A 150 7.76 -4.24 -13.68
N GLY A 151 7.50 -5.48 -13.27
CA GLY A 151 7.42 -6.63 -14.17
C GLY A 151 6.30 -6.51 -15.18
N ALA A 152 5.13 -6.07 -14.73
CA ALA A 152 3.94 -5.96 -15.59
C ALA A 152 3.93 -4.68 -16.45
N TYR A 153 4.34 -3.53 -15.90
CA TYR A 153 4.14 -2.21 -16.53
C TYR A 153 5.45 -1.55 -16.99
N GLY A 154 6.60 -2.12 -16.65
CA GLY A 154 7.90 -1.57 -17.02
C GLY A 154 8.27 -0.34 -16.19
N LYS A 155 8.17 0.85 -16.79
CA LYS A 155 8.39 2.12 -16.07
C LYS A 155 7.17 2.46 -15.23
N ILE A 156 7.39 2.74 -13.95
CA ILE A 156 6.32 3.05 -12.98
C ILE A 156 6.72 4.19 -12.04
N PRO A 157 5.78 4.94 -11.46
CA PRO A 157 6.04 5.85 -10.36
C PRO A 157 6.55 5.13 -9.11
N LEU A 158 7.45 5.78 -8.36
CA LEU A 158 8.00 5.26 -7.11
C LEU A 158 7.55 6.14 -5.94
N HIS A 159 6.72 5.58 -5.07
CA HIS A 159 6.17 6.22 -3.88
C HIS A 159 6.69 5.53 -2.63
N LEU A 160 7.47 6.23 -1.80
CA LEU A 160 8.16 5.67 -0.62
C LEU A 160 7.64 6.21 0.71
N LYS A 161 6.61 7.03 0.66
CA LYS A 161 5.92 7.64 1.81
C LYS A 161 4.44 7.78 1.51
N VAL A 162 3.65 8.14 2.53
CA VAL A 162 2.28 8.61 2.32
C VAL A 162 2.35 10.00 1.67
N GLU A 163 1.76 10.13 0.50
CA GLU A 163 1.83 11.31 -0.35
C GLU A 163 0.47 11.97 -0.51
N THR A 164 0.49 13.28 -0.70
CA THR A 164 -0.70 14.06 -1.08
C THR A 164 -1.12 13.75 -2.53
N PRO A 165 -2.38 14.03 -2.94
CA PRO A 165 -2.82 13.83 -4.32
C PRO A 165 -1.95 14.54 -5.37
N GLN A 166 -1.31 15.66 -5.01
CA GLN A 166 -0.40 16.38 -5.90
C GLN A 166 0.95 15.66 -6.04
N GLU A 167 1.51 15.13 -4.96
CA GLU A 167 2.76 14.37 -4.96
C GLU A 167 2.62 13.04 -5.71
N LEU A 168 1.44 12.41 -5.66
CA LEU A 168 1.14 11.19 -6.41
C LEU A 168 1.24 11.35 -7.93
N GLN A 169 1.20 12.59 -8.45
CA GLN A 169 1.38 12.88 -9.88
C GLN A 169 2.87 12.93 -10.26
N SER A 170 3.60 11.88 -9.93
CA SER A 170 5.03 11.77 -10.21
C SER A 170 5.32 11.07 -11.54
N ALA A 171 6.47 11.37 -12.13
CA ALA A 171 6.90 10.72 -13.37
C ALA A 171 7.26 9.24 -13.14
N ALA A 172 6.96 8.40 -14.12
CA ALA A 172 7.39 7.01 -14.12
C ALA A 172 8.92 6.91 -14.23
N LEU A 173 9.54 6.12 -13.38
CA LEU A 173 10.98 5.88 -13.33
C LEU A 173 11.38 4.64 -14.13
N PRO A 174 12.62 4.59 -14.65
CA PRO A 174 13.15 3.39 -15.27
C PRO A 174 13.19 2.19 -14.33
N GLN A 175 12.97 0.98 -14.86
CA GLN A 175 12.99 -0.27 -14.08
C GLN A 175 14.24 -0.40 -13.20
N ALA A 176 15.41 -0.02 -13.67
CA ALA A 176 16.66 -0.10 -12.89
C ALA A 176 16.58 0.67 -11.57
N GLN A 177 15.88 1.82 -11.52
CA GLN A 177 15.69 2.58 -10.29
C GLN A 177 14.67 1.91 -9.37
N ILE A 178 13.65 1.27 -9.94
CA ILE A 178 12.68 0.49 -9.15
C ILE A 178 13.36 -0.74 -8.53
N TYR A 179 14.16 -1.48 -9.31
CA TYR A 179 14.91 -2.64 -8.79
C TYR A 179 15.91 -2.23 -7.69
N ALA A 180 16.59 -1.10 -7.84
CA ALA A 180 17.47 -0.59 -6.78
C ALA A 180 16.73 -0.33 -5.45
N GLN A 181 15.48 0.15 -5.52
CA GLN A 181 14.65 0.31 -4.33
C GLN A 181 14.15 -1.04 -3.79
N ILE A 182 13.77 -1.98 -4.65
CA ILE A 182 13.38 -3.35 -4.27
C ILE A 182 14.53 -4.01 -3.49
N GLU A 183 15.73 -3.99 -4.02
CA GLU A 183 16.93 -4.56 -3.36
C GLU A 183 17.22 -3.90 -2.00
N LYS A 184 17.03 -2.58 -1.90
CA LYS A 184 17.19 -1.84 -0.66
C LYS A 184 16.17 -2.29 0.39
N ASP A 185 14.90 -2.38 0.01
CA ASP A 185 13.83 -2.81 0.91
C ASP A 185 14.02 -4.28 1.36
N LEU A 186 14.37 -5.18 0.43
CA LEU A 186 14.64 -6.59 0.76
C LEU A 186 15.86 -6.75 1.66
N THR A 187 16.92 -5.96 1.46
CA THR A 187 18.11 -5.96 2.33
C THR A 187 17.76 -5.53 3.75
N ALA A 188 16.96 -4.46 3.90
CA ALA A 188 16.52 -3.99 5.20
C ALA A 188 15.61 -5.02 5.88
N ALA A 189 14.67 -5.60 5.15
CA ALA A 189 13.79 -6.68 5.63
C ALA A 189 14.59 -7.90 6.10
N ALA A 190 15.56 -8.38 5.31
CA ALA A 190 16.40 -9.54 5.65
C ALA A 190 17.25 -9.32 6.92
N ALA A 191 17.56 -8.07 7.27
CA ALA A 191 18.34 -7.76 8.46
C ALA A 191 17.55 -7.97 9.76
N VAL A 192 16.21 -7.82 9.73
CA VAL A 192 15.36 -7.79 10.93
C VAL A 192 14.34 -8.93 11.00
N LEU A 193 13.94 -9.50 9.86
CA LEU A 193 12.94 -10.58 9.82
C LEU A 193 13.49 -11.89 10.43
N PRO A 194 12.66 -12.65 11.16
CA PRO A 194 13.04 -13.94 11.72
C PRO A 194 13.26 -14.99 10.62
N VAL A 195 14.07 -15.98 10.91
CA VAL A 195 14.32 -17.11 10.00
C VAL A 195 13.07 -17.99 9.83
N THR A 196 12.32 -18.17 10.92
CA THR A 196 11.10 -18.99 10.95
C THR A 196 9.96 -18.26 11.63
N ARG A 197 8.74 -18.59 11.25
CA ARG A 197 7.49 -18.13 11.88
C ARG A 197 6.76 -19.31 12.50
N THR A 198 6.10 -19.07 13.64
CA THR A 198 5.35 -20.09 14.37
C THR A 198 3.98 -19.56 14.81
N GLY A 199 3.07 -20.46 15.17
CA GLY A 199 1.74 -20.08 15.68
C GLY A 199 0.92 -19.26 14.67
N ALA A 200 0.38 -18.16 15.13
CA ALA A 200 -0.46 -17.25 14.32
C ALA A 200 0.33 -16.47 13.25
N ASP A 201 1.66 -16.47 13.30
CA ASP A 201 2.51 -15.76 12.34
C ASP A 201 2.98 -16.63 11.17
N VAL A 202 2.58 -17.90 11.12
CA VAL A 202 2.87 -18.77 9.96
C VAL A 202 2.28 -18.14 8.69
N GLY A 203 3.08 -18.05 7.64
CA GLY A 203 2.72 -17.41 6.36
C GLY A 203 3.18 -15.96 6.21
N ARG A 204 3.64 -15.30 7.28
CA ARG A 204 4.25 -13.97 7.19
C ARG A 204 5.67 -14.04 6.63
N ALA A 205 6.15 -12.91 6.12
CA ALA A 205 7.49 -12.76 5.57
C ALA A 205 8.57 -13.22 6.56
N THR A 206 9.55 -13.94 6.03
CA THR A 206 10.72 -14.45 6.76
C THR A 206 12.00 -13.89 6.15
N LYS A 207 13.12 -14.03 6.86
CA LYS A 207 14.45 -13.70 6.34
C LYS A 207 14.75 -14.46 5.04
N GLY A 208 14.39 -15.76 4.97
CA GLY A 208 14.57 -16.55 3.76
C GLY A 208 13.80 -16.02 2.56
N ALA A 209 12.55 -15.58 2.77
CA ALA A 209 11.74 -14.97 1.72
C ALA A 209 12.33 -13.63 1.19
N ALA A 210 12.97 -12.85 2.07
CA ALA A 210 13.60 -11.58 1.67
C ALA A 210 14.95 -11.77 0.96
N LEU A 211 15.58 -12.94 1.08
CA LEU A 211 16.87 -13.26 0.44
C LEU A 211 16.69 -14.00 -0.90
N ALA A 212 15.51 -14.54 -1.19
CA ALA A 212 15.20 -15.25 -2.43
C ALA A 212 14.90 -14.29 -3.58
#